data_50e7e7d135af6829cf7a8e363f19b6cd
#
_entry.id   50e7e7d135af6829cf7a8e363f19b6cd
#
_cell.length_a   1.000
_cell.length_b   1.000
_cell.length_c   1.000
_cell.angle_alpha   90.00
_cell.angle_beta   90.00
_cell.angle_gamma   90.00
#
_symmetry.space_group_name_H-M   'P 1'
#
loop_
_entity.id
_entity.type
_entity.pdbx_description
1 polymer ?
#
loop_
_entity_poly.entity_id
_entity_poly.type
_entity_poly.pdbx_seq_one_letter_code
_entity_poly.pdbx_strand_id
1 'polypeptide(L)'
;GGWQSLLTDTAVGVARKQHAFVDKDGNRYIGIGTDKFLLIYFEGQLYDITPTQAKITTVAMSNADATKEVSLTFAAAHNLEAGDIIFIDNVTVPGGVGLTDAAFEDKLFQVTRVTSDLIAVITGTETTTGVGSGGSCDVTPYERVGPAVQSYGYGFGVTQFGGTVQGSASST
;
A
#
# COMPACT_ATOMS: atom_id res chain seq x y z
N GLY A 1 -10.15 -34.88 10.61
CA GLY A 1 -9.57 -33.64 11.12
C GLY A 1 -9.11 -32.78 9.97
N GLY A 2 -9.78 -31.65 9.73
CA GLY A 2 -9.39 -30.67 8.73
C GLY A 2 -8.76 -29.44 9.39
N TRP A 3 -8.08 -28.62 8.61
CA TRP A 3 -7.61 -27.31 9.05
C TRP A 3 -8.81 -26.38 9.21
N GLN A 4 -8.90 -25.70 10.33
CA GLN A 4 -9.90 -24.66 10.58
C GLN A 4 -9.20 -23.31 10.57
N SER A 5 -9.78 -22.34 9.84
CA SER A 5 -9.27 -20.96 9.90
C SER A 5 -9.46 -20.41 11.30
N LEU A 6 -8.38 -19.91 11.89
CA LEU A 6 -8.41 -19.24 13.19
C LEU A 6 -8.82 -17.78 13.07
N LEU A 7 -8.71 -17.21 11.87
CA LEU A 7 -9.01 -15.82 11.56
C LEU A 7 -10.26 -15.72 10.70
N THR A 8 -11.14 -14.79 11.01
CA THR A 8 -12.23 -14.35 10.15
C THR A 8 -11.72 -13.40 9.06
N ASP A 9 -10.67 -12.64 9.36
CA ASP A 9 -10.09 -11.68 8.44
C ASP A 9 -8.89 -12.27 7.69
N THR A 10 -8.74 -11.87 6.45
CA THR A 10 -7.62 -12.29 5.61
C THR A 10 -6.55 -11.21 5.64
N ALA A 11 -5.32 -11.60 5.96
CA ALA A 11 -4.17 -10.71 5.85
C ALA A 11 -3.97 -10.28 4.39
N VAL A 12 -3.87 -8.98 4.16
CA VAL A 12 -3.61 -8.45 2.81
C VAL A 12 -2.13 -8.62 2.46
N GLY A 13 -1.87 -9.11 1.26
CA GLY A 13 -0.51 -9.39 0.76
C GLY A 13 -0.07 -10.83 1.02
N VAL A 14 1.15 -11.12 0.58
CA VAL A 14 1.77 -12.44 0.74
C VAL A 14 2.55 -12.49 2.04
N ALA A 15 2.16 -13.37 2.96
CA ALA A 15 2.89 -13.56 4.21
C ALA A 15 4.33 -14.00 3.93
N ARG A 16 5.30 -13.24 4.44
CA ARG A 16 6.74 -13.48 4.27
C ARG A 16 7.35 -14.13 5.49
N LYS A 17 6.96 -13.67 6.67
CA LYS A 17 7.47 -14.16 7.94
C LYS A 17 6.46 -13.96 9.05
N GLN A 18 6.50 -14.88 10.01
CA GLN A 18 5.76 -14.73 11.27
C GLN A 18 6.72 -14.92 12.44
N HIS A 19 6.42 -14.25 13.55
CA HIS A 19 7.17 -14.36 14.79
C HIS A 19 6.22 -14.31 15.97
N ALA A 20 6.25 -15.36 16.79
CA ALA A 20 5.49 -15.40 18.04
C ALA A 20 6.33 -14.82 19.17
N PHE A 21 5.71 -13.99 20.01
CA PHE A 21 6.37 -13.41 21.18
C PHE A 21 5.36 -13.23 22.33
N VAL A 22 5.88 -13.01 23.51
CA VAL A 22 5.11 -12.81 24.75
C VAL A 22 5.58 -11.50 25.36
N ASP A 23 4.64 -10.67 25.81
CA ASP A 23 4.98 -9.45 26.55
C ASP A 23 5.31 -9.75 28.02
N LYS A 24 5.68 -8.69 28.75
CA LYS A 24 6.01 -8.78 30.19
C LYS A 24 4.84 -9.20 31.07
N ASP A 25 3.60 -9.05 30.59
CA ASP A 25 2.37 -9.37 31.30
C ASP A 25 1.83 -10.78 30.94
N GLY A 26 2.55 -11.50 30.06
CA GLY A 26 2.23 -12.88 29.67
C GLY A 26 1.30 -13.00 28.47
N ASN A 27 0.92 -11.89 27.82
CA ASN A 27 0.09 -11.92 26.63
C ASN A 27 0.87 -12.45 25.43
N ARG A 28 0.21 -13.25 24.60
CA ARG A 28 0.83 -13.89 23.44
C ARG A 28 0.42 -13.21 22.15
N TYR A 29 1.40 -12.85 21.36
CA TYR A 29 1.24 -12.17 20.08
C TYR A 29 1.89 -12.96 18.94
N ILE A 30 1.38 -12.79 17.74
CA ILE A 30 2.05 -13.25 16.51
C ILE A 30 2.23 -12.04 15.60
N GLY A 31 3.46 -11.61 15.39
CA GLY A 31 3.82 -10.64 14.36
C GLY A 31 3.84 -11.31 13.00
N ILE A 32 3.20 -10.71 12.02
CA ILE A 32 3.09 -11.22 10.65
C ILE A 32 3.59 -10.12 9.70
N GLY A 33 4.68 -10.38 8.99
CA GLY A 33 5.15 -9.53 7.91
C GLY A 33 4.63 -10.04 6.57
N THR A 34 3.93 -9.19 5.82
CA THR A 34 3.58 -9.43 4.43
C THR A 34 4.48 -8.61 3.51
N ASP A 35 4.28 -8.69 2.20
CA ASP A 35 4.93 -7.81 1.23
C ASP A 35 4.35 -6.38 1.24
N LYS A 36 3.25 -6.14 2.00
CA LYS A 36 2.54 -4.86 2.04
C LYS A 36 2.39 -4.29 3.43
N PHE A 37 2.22 -5.15 4.45
CA PHE A 37 1.85 -4.75 5.80
C PHE A 37 2.66 -5.47 6.87
N LEU A 38 2.78 -4.80 8.01
CA LEU A 38 3.18 -5.38 9.28
C LEU A 38 1.95 -5.51 10.15
N LEU A 39 1.61 -6.72 10.53
CA LEU A 39 0.40 -7.02 11.29
C LEU A 39 0.75 -7.69 12.61
N ILE A 40 -0.07 -7.46 13.63
CA ILE A 40 -0.04 -8.21 14.89
C ILE A 40 -1.36 -8.95 15.05
N TYR A 41 -1.27 -10.26 15.27
CA TYR A 41 -2.39 -11.06 15.73
C TYR A 41 -2.41 -11.11 17.25
N PHE A 42 -3.54 -10.75 17.84
CA PHE A 42 -3.79 -10.82 19.27
C PHE A 42 -5.28 -11.10 19.52
N GLU A 43 -5.58 -12.06 20.38
CA GLU A 43 -6.95 -12.42 20.82
C GLU A 43 -7.98 -12.57 19.69
N GLY A 44 -7.61 -13.17 18.57
CA GLY A 44 -8.53 -13.42 17.47
C GLY A 44 -8.62 -12.32 16.43
N GLN A 45 -7.91 -11.20 16.61
CA GLN A 45 -7.94 -10.04 15.72
C GLN A 45 -6.58 -9.74 15.10
N LEU A 46 -6.60 -9.15 13.90
CA LEU A 46 -5.42 -8.61 13.23
C LEU A 46 -5.39 -7.10 13.39
N TYR A 47 -4.26 -6.60 13.89
CA TYR A 47 -3.98 -5.18 14.03
C TYR A 47 -2.92 -4.79 13.01
N ASP A 48 -3.19 -3.76 12.20
CA ASP A 48 -2.21 -3.17 11.31
C ASP A 48 -1.32 -2.21 12.11
N ILE A 49 -0.02 -2.49 12.09
CA ILE A 49 1.00 -1.66 12.74
C ILE A 49 2.01 -1.11 11.73
N THR A 50 1.66 -1.14 10.45
CA THR A 50 2.53 -0.63 9.40
C THR A 50 2.70 0.88 9.57
N PRO A 51 3.94 1.39 9.65
CA PRO A 51 4.17 2.82 9.70
C PRO A 51 3.60 3.54 8.49
N THR A 52 3.11 4.75 8.69
CA THR A 52 2.61 5.61 7.62
C THR A 52 3.46 6.86 7.50
N GLN A 53 3.50 7.44 6.31
CA GLN A 53 4.11 8.73 6.05
C GLN A 53 3.14 9.87 6.38
N ALA A 54 3.63 11.10 6.28
CA ALA A 54 2.79 12.27 6.46
C ALA A 54 1.67 12.31 5.41
N LYS A 55 0.48 12.67 5.85
CA LYS A 55 -0.68 12.89 4.99
C LYS A 55 -0.41 14.02 3.98
N ILE A 56 -0.79 13.79 2.74
CA ILE A 56 -0.72 14.75 1.64
C ILE A 56 -2.11 14.93 1.02
N THR A 57 -2.47 16.16 0.69
CA THR A 57 -3.77 16.47 0.07
C THR A 57 -3.59 16.65 -1.43
N THR A 58 -4.48 16.05 -2.22
CA THR A 58 -4.52 16.28 -3.66
C THR A 58 -5.13 17.64 -3.98
N VAL A 59 -4.70 18.24 -5.09
CA VAL A 59 -5.30 19.48 -5.63
C VAL A 59 -6.38 19.20 -6.66
N ALA A 60 -6.38 17.99 -7.22
CA ALA A 60 -7.45 17.52 -8.10
C ALA A 60 -7.45 15.99 -8.21
N MET A 61 -8.64 15.45 -8.44
CA MET A 61 -8.87 14.10 -8.96
C MET A 61 -9.33 14.22 -10.40
N SER A 62 -8.90 13.33 -11.28
CA SER A 62 -9.35 13.31 -12.67
C SER A 62 -9.44 11.89 -13.21
N ASN A 63 -10.33 11.71 -14.17
CA ASN A 63 -10.55 10.41 -14.82
C ASN A 63 -10.83 10.59 -16.32
N ALA A 64 -10.55 9.57 -17.10
CA ALA A 64 -11.03 9.42 -18.47
C ALA A 64 -12.41 8.75 -18.47
N ASP A 65 -13.08 8.74 -19.62
CA ASP A 65 -14.35 8.05 -19.79
C ASP A 65 -14.16 6.53 -19.87
N ALA A 66 -15.16 5.80 -19.44
CA ALA A 66 -15.24 4.33 -19.49
C ALA A 66 -14.02 3.60 -18.85
N THR A 67 -13.45 4.17 -17.80
CA THR A 67 -12.32 3.60 -17.08
C THR A 67 -12.61 3.45 -15.58
N LYS A 68 -11.78 2.67 -14.91
CA LYS A 68 -11.74 2.61 -13.43
C LYS A 68 -10.53 3.36 -12.87
N GLU A 69 -9.69 3.90 -13.73
CA GLU A 69 -8.51 4.64 -13.30
C GLU A 69 -8.88 6.06 -12.88
N VAL A 70 -8.34 6.48 -11.77
CA VAL A 70 -8.44 7.84 -11.25
C VAL A 70 -7.02 8.37 -11.03
N SER A 71 -6.75 9.53 -11.58
CA SER A 71 -5.49 10.24 -11.40
C SER A 71 -5.62 11.19 -10.22
N LEU A 72 -4.69 11.10 -9.30
CA LEU A 72 -4.53 11.97 -8.13
C LEU A 72 -3.43 12.98 -8.47
N THR A 73 -3.77 14.26 -8.48
CA THR A 73 -2.83 15.35 -8.75
C THR A 73 -2.46 16.05 -7.45
N PHE A 74 -1.18 16.22 -7.21
CA PHE A 74 -0.62 16.85 -6.00
C PHE A 74 0.01 18.20 -6.32
N ALA A 75 0.04 19.11 -5.32
CA ALA A 75 0.66 20.42 -5.46
C ALA A 75 2.20 20.38 -5.44
N ALA A 76 2.78 19.34 -4.86
CA ALA A 76 4.22 19.12 -4.73
C ALA A 76 4.55 17.65 -5.02
N ALA A 77 5.83 17.34 -5.20
CA ALA A 77 6.28 15.97 -5.42
C ALA A 77 5.80 15.04 -4.30
N HIS A 78 5.09 13.98 -4.71
CA HIS A 78 4.43 13.06 -3.78
C HIS A 78 5.29 11.86 -3.37
N ASN A 79 6.42 11.61 -4.03
CA ASN A 79 7.36 10.50 -3.78
C ASN A 79 6.73 9.09 -3.78
N LEU A 80 5.53 8.93 -4.34
CA LEU A 80 4.88 7.63 -4.51
C LEU A 80 5.48 6.89 -5.70
N GLU A 81 5.48 5.56 -5.62
CA GLU A 81 5.86 4.66 -6.70
C GLU A 81 4.72 3.69 -7.03
N ALA A 82 4.78 3.11 -8.23
CA ALA A 82 3.83 2.04 -8.58
C ALA A 82 3.99 0.86 -7.61
N GLY A 83 2.88 0.43 -7.03
CA GLY A 83 2.86 -0.64 -6.03
C GLY A 83 2.71 -0.15 -4.60
N ASP A 84 2.95 1.12 -4.31
CA ASP A 84 2.74 1.69 -2.97
C ASP A 84 1.29 1.55 -2.53
N ILE A 85 1.11 1.35 -1.24
CA ILE A 85 -0.22 1.33 -0.63
C ILE A 85 -0.49 2.69 -0.01
N ILE A 86 -1.66 3.21 -0.28
CA ILE A 86 -2.14 4.48 0.24
C ILE A 86 -3.51 4.30 0.89
N PHE A 87 -3.75 5.02 1.96
CA PHE A 87 -5.07 5.19 2.54
C PHE A 87 -5.64 6.52 2.07
N ILE A 88 -6.89 6.53 1.66
CA ILE A 88 -7.59 7.71 1.14
C ILE A 88 -8.74 8.05 2.07
N ASP A 89 -8.83 9.32 2.46
CA ASP A 89 -9.93 9.88 3.25
C ASP A 89 -10.27 11.30 2.78
N ASN A 90 -11.32 11.89 3.36
CA ASN A 90 -11.80 13.24 3.07
C ASN A 90 -12.00 13.49 1.56
N VAL A 91 -12.75 12.59 0.93
CA VAL A 91 -12.90 12.51 -0.52
C VAL A 91 -14.01 13.41 -1.02
N THR A 92 -13.73 14.10 -2.11
CA THR A 92 -14.73 14.74 -2.99
C THR A 92 -14.38 14.35 -4.42
N VAL A 93 -15.16 13.51 -5.06
CA VAL A 93 -14.91 13.08 -6.45
C VAL A 93 -15.35 14.13 -7.47
N PRO A 94 -14.81 14.11 -8.70
CA PRO A 94 -15.34 14.92 -9.81
C PRO A 94 -16.81 14.65 -10.03
N GLY A 95 -17.63 15.71 -10.17
CA GLY A 95 -19.06 15.58 -10.35
C GLY A 95 -19.46 15.06 -11.74
N GLY A 96 -20.57 14.31 -11.79
CA GLY A 96 -21.22 13.92 -13.05
C GLY A 96 -20.51 12.83 -13.87
N VAL A 97 -19.58 12.09 -13.27
CA VAL A 97 -18.76 11.10 -13.97
C VAL A 97 -19.00 9.65 -13.51
N GLY A 98 -20.06 9.43 -12.73
CA GLY A 98 -20.42 8.09 -12.24
C GLY A 98 -19.52 7.56 -11.10
N LEU A 99 -18.69 8.42 -10.51
CA LEU A 99 -17.92 8.13 -9.30
C LEU A 99 -18.67 8.60 -8.07
N THR A 100 -18.49 7.90 -6.96
CA THR A 100 -19.05 8.26 -5.65
C THR A 100 -17.92 8.45 -4.64
N ASP A 101 -18.07 9.39 -3.69
CA ASP A 101 -17.10 9.58 -2.61
C ASP A 101 -16.92 8.27 -1.82
N ALA A 102 -18.01 7.57 -1.55
CA ALA A 102 -18.01 6.31 -0.83
C ALA A 102 -17.21 5.17 -1.51
N ALA A 103 -16.94 5.28 -2.80
CA ALA A 103 -16.07 4.31 -3.50
C ALA A 103 -14.61 4.45 -3.09
N PHE A 104 -14.21 5.61 -2.58
CA PHE A 104 -12.83 5.95 -2.23
C PHE A 104 -12.63 6.26 -0.74
N GLU A 105 -13.66 6.77 -0.05
CA GLU A 105 -13.62 7.20 1.34
C GLU A 105 -13.23 6.04 2.27
N ASP A 106 -12.29 6.30 3.19
CA ASP A 106 -11.81 5.38 4.21
C ASP A 106 -11.31 4.03 3.65
N LYS A 107 -10.62 4.06 2.50
CA LYS A 107 -10.15 2.84 1.83
C LYS A 107 -8.68 2.85 1.49
N LEU A 108 -8.15 1.64 1.38
CA LEU A 108 -6.81 1.35 0.90
C LEU A 108 -6.83 1.17 -0.62
N PHE A 109 -5.88 1.82 -1.28
CA PHE A 109 -5.61 1.64 -2.71
C PHE A 109 -4.14 1.33 -2.94
N GLN A 110 -3.89 0.62 -4.03
CA GLN A 110 -2.54 0.47 -4.55
C GLN A 110 -2.34 1.46 -5.69
N VAL A 111 -1.21 2.18 -5.66
CA VAL A 111 -0.79 3.02 -6.78
C VAL A 111 -0.50 2.11 -7.97
N THR A 112 -1.28 2.26 -9.04
CA THR A 112 -1.16 1.44 -10.24
C THR A 112 0.03 1.88 -11.08
N ARG A 113 0.20 3.19 -11.23
CA ARG A 113 1.31 3.82 -11.94
C ARG A 113 1.51 5.25 -11.48
N VAL A 114 2.70 5.75 -11.71
CA VAL A 114 3.06 7.16 -11.55
C VAL A 114 3.32 7.75 -12.92
N THR A 115 2.63 8.84 -13.26
CA THR A 115 2.77 9.50 -14.55
C THR A 115 3.81 10.63 -14.49
N SER A 116 3.91 11.28 -13.34
CA SER A 116 4.91 12.31 -13.03
C SER A 116 5.06 12.44 -11.52
N ASP A 117 6.02 13.22 -11.06
CA ASP A 117 6.22 13.49 -9.62
C ASP A 117 5.00 14.13 -8.94
N LEU A 118 4.06 14.65 -9.73
CA LEU A 118 2.83 15.29 -9.26
C LEU A 118 1.58 14.45 -9.50
N ILE A 119 1.65 13.33 -10.23
CA ILE A 119 0.47 12.56 -10.63
C ILE A 119 0.68 11.07 -10.38
N ALA A 120 -0.09 10.54 -9.45
CA ALA A 120 -0.24 9.11 -9.21
C ALA A 120 -1.61 8.63 -9.72
N VAL A 121 -1.69 7.38 -10.15
CA VAL A 121 -2.93 6.76 -10.66
C VAL A 121 -3.28 5.55 -9.82
N ILE A 122 -4.55 5.48 -9.44
CA ILE A 122 -5.15 4.35 -8.73
C ILE A 122 -6.26 3.73 -9.58
N THR A 123 -6.65 2.51 -9.24
CA THR A 123 -7.81 1.84 -9.86
C THR A 123 -8.92 1.69 -8.83
N GLY A 124 -10.05 2.33 -9.10
CA GLY A 124 -11.26 2.23 -8.28
C GLY A 124 -12.11 1.00 -8.60
N THR A 125 -13.24 0.89 -7.94
CA THR A 125 -14.23 -0.17 -8.19
C THR A 125 -15.26 0.24 -9.24
N GLU A 126 -15.58 1.52 -9.32
CA GLU A 126 -16.58 2.08 -10.22
C GLU A 126 -15.98 2.37 -11.60
N THR A 127 -16.80 2.21 -12.64
CA THR A 127 -16.45 2.58 -14.00
C THR A 127 -17.01 3.96 -14.30
N THR A 128 -16.17 4.86 -14.77
CA THR A 128 -16.56 6.23 -15.11
C THR A 128 -17.49 6.28 -16.33
N THR A 129 -18.40 7.24 -16.34
CA THR A 129 -19.38 7.47 -17.42
C THR A 129 -19.15 8.79 -18.14
N GLY A 130 -17.97 9.36 -18.00
CA GLY A 130 -17.57 10.62 -18.63
C GLY A 130 -16.18 11.02 -18.15
N VAL A 131 -15.60 12.01 -18.80
CA VAL A 131 -14.34 12.64 -18.42
C VAL A 131 -14.59 13.67 -17.33
N GLY A 132 -13.88 13.58 -16.23
CA GLY A 132 -13.99 14.50 -15.11
C GLY A 132 -12.65 14.98 -14.59
N SER A 133 -12.70 16.17 -14.01
CA SER A 133 -11.59 16.76 -13.28
C SER A 133 -12.12 17.68 -12.17
N GLY A 134 -11.44 17.72 -11.06
CA GLY A 134 -11.81 18.49 -9.87
C GLY A 134 -11.95 17.58 -8.65
N GLY A 135 -12.51 18.11 -7.57
CA GLY A 135 -12.52 17.37 -6.33
C GLY A 135 -11.14 17.29 -5.68
N SER A 136 -11.06 16.55 -4.59
CA SER A 136 -9.82 16.36 -3.83
C SER A 136 -9.96 15.16 -2.90
N CYS A 137 -8.85 14.69 -2.37
CA CYS A 137 -8.80 13.73 -1.27
C CYS A 137 -7.52 13.93 -0.46
N ASP A 138 -7.53 13.40 0.74
CA ASP A 138 -6.34 13.23 1.54
C ASP A 138 -5.76 11.84 1.33
N VAL A 139 -4.44 11.77 1.20
CA VAL A 139 -3.71 10.54 0.93
C VAL A 139 -2.67 10.34 2.02
N THR A 140 -2.75 9.22 2.72
CA THR A 140 -1.76 8.80 3.71
C THR A 140 -0.99 7.60 3.14
N PRO A 141 0.25 7.78 2.67
CA PRO A 141 1.07 6.68 2.18
C PRO A 141 1.52 5.77 3.32
N TYR A 142 1.53 4.48 3.06
CA TYR A 142 2.17 3.50 3.94
C TYR A 142 3.67 3.43 3.66
N GLU A 143 4.47 3.22 4.69
CA GLU A 143 5.89 2.94 4.52
C GLU A 143 6.09 1.62 3.79
N ARG A 144 7.06 1.59 2.89
CA ARG A 144 7.39 0.38 2.13
C ARG A 144 8.04 -0.64 3.06
N VAL A 145 7.36 -1.76 3.28
CA VAL A 145 7.87 -2.85 4.14
C VAL A 145 8.89 -3.76 3.43
N GLY A 146 9.25 -3.42 2.21
CA GLY A 146 10.25 -4.12 1.41
C GLY A 146 9.77 -4.34 -0.05
N PRO A 147 10.66 -4.81 -0.93
CA PRO A 147 10.31 -5.08 -2.31
C PRO A 147 9.34 -6.26 -2.42
N ALA A 148 8.38 -6.17 -3.33
CA ALA A 148 7.44 -7.26 -3.64
C ALA A 148 8.17 -8.54 -4.09
N VAL A 149 9.30 -8.36 -4.78
CA VAL A 149 10.22 -9.44 -5.15
C VAL A 149 11.47 -9.33 -4.31
N GLN A 150 11.75 -10.35 -3.51
CA GLN A 150 12.97 -10.41 -2.74
C GLN A 150 14.15 -10.66 -3.70
N SER A 151 14.91 -9.61 -3.99
CA SER A 151 16.15 -9.71 -4.75
C SER A 151 17.26 -10.14 -3.79
N TYR A 152 17.64 -11.40 -3.87
CA TYR A 152 18.84 -11.89 -3.18
C TYR A 152 20.08 -11.49 -3.96
N GLY A 153 20.46 -10.22 -3.90
CA GLY A 153 21.70 -9.73 -4.53
C GLY A 153 22.97 -10.27 -3.89
N TYR A 154 22.84 -10.83 -2.68
CA TYR A 154 23.95 -11.30 -1.86
C TYR A 154 23.63 -12.66 -1.25
N GLY A 155 24.55 -13.61 -1.34
CA GLY A 155 24.38 -14.93 -0.75
C GLY A 155 25.18 -16.00 -1.46
N PHE A 156 25.27 -17.15 -0.81
CA PHE A 156 25.99 -18.32 -1.35
C PHE A 156 25.33 -18.77 -2.67
N GLY A 157 26.09 -18.73 -3.74
CA GLY A 157 25.61 -19.17 -5.07
C GLY A 157 24.90 -18.08 -5.91
N VAL A 158 24.70 -16.87 -5.39
CA VAL A 158 24.05 -15.76 -6.11
C VAL A 158 25.06 -14.80 -6.73
N THR A 159 26.24 -14.65 -6.10
CA THR A 159 27.36 -13.88 -6.61
C THR A 159 28.61 -14.71 -6.64
N GLN A 160 29.59 -14.28 -7.43
CA GLN A 160 30.91 -14.90 -7.41
C GLN A 160 31.51 -14.73 -6.01
N PHE A 161 31.80 -15.83 -5.30
CA PHE A 161 32.38 -15.86 -3.96
C PHE A 161 31.54 -15.32 -2.78
N GLY A 162 30.20 -15.46 -2.85
CA GLY A 162 29.39 -15.37 -1.62
C GLY A 162 28.98 -13.98 -1.17
N GLY A 163 29.06 -12.97 -2.02
CA GLY A 163 28.47 -11.66 -1.74
C GLY A 163 29.47 -10.51 -1.65
N THR A 164 28.95 -9.33 -1.40
CA THR A 164 29.73 -8.11 -1.19
C THR A 164 29.76 -7.73 0.28
N VAL A 165 30.73 -6.95 0.68
CA VAL A 165 30.82 -6.43 2.05
C VAL A 165 29.63 -5.52 2.34
N GLN A 166 29.01 -5.69 3.50
CA GLN A 166 27.91 -4.83 3.94
C GLN A 166 28.39 -3.36 3.96
N GLY A 167 27.63 -2.48 3.30
CA GLY A 167 27.96 -1.05 3.17
C GLY A 167 28.75 -0.70 1.92
N SER A 168 29.22 -1.66 1.12
CA SER A 168 29.76 -1.39 -0.21
C SER A 168 28.65 -1.46 -1.27
N ALA A 169 27.60 -0.69 -1.12
CA ALA A 169 26.71 -0.41 -2.22
C ALA A 169 27.52 0.35 -3.26
N SER A 170 27.97 -0.36 -4.27
CA SER A 170 28.56 0.24 -5.44
C SER A 170 27.48 1.06 -6.12
N SER A 171 27.57 2.37 -5.98
CA SER A 171 26.92 3.30 -6.88
C SER A 171 27.60 3.17 -8.25
N THR A 172 26.97 2.49 -9.16
CA THR A 172 27.22 2.63 -10.59
C THR A 172 25.90 2.95 -11.27
#